data_54b0882db9a6f404231fd02a206a5c5a
#
_entry.id   54b0882db9a6f404231fd02a206a5c5a
#
_cell.length_a   1.000
_cell.length_b   1.000
_cell.length_c   1.000
_cell.angle_alpha   90.00
_cell.angle_beta   90.00
_cell.angle_gamma   90.00
#
_symmetry.space_group_name_H-M   'P 1'
#
loop_
_entity.id
_entity.type
_entity.pdbx_description
1 polymer ?
#
loop_
_entity_poly.entity_id
_entity_poly.type
_entity_poly.pdbx_seq_one_letter_code
_entity_poly.pdbx_strand_id
1 'polypeptide(L)'
;MSSPKAPSQIYQLKITLTGIAPPIWRRIHVPSSIKLCCLHSALQVVMGWTDSHLYKFEKDGKNWGVPEWDEFDKFNLTNESKTLLAKVMKSEGDSMTYQYDFGDDWRHDVVLENILPAESALKHPVCLAGERRCPPEDVGGVDGYEAFLEVIFDPKHEEYEQVVRWAGGHFVDEFDVKAVSGKLSRMRWPVRHRR
;
A
#
# COMPACT_ATOMS: atom_id res chain seq x y z
N MET A 1 -36.49 -7.49 11.07
CA MET A 1 -36.34 -6.37 10.11
C MET A 1 -34.89 -5.92 10.18
N SER A 2 -34.08 -6.17 9.16
CA SER A 2 -32.69 -5.69 9.11
C SER A 2 -32.69 -4.19 8.87
N SER A 3 -32.06 -3.42 9.76
CA SER A 3 -31.86 -1.99 9.56
C SER A 3 -31.23 -1.74 8.19
N PRO A 4 -31.63 -0.68 7.46
CA PRO A 4 -31.02 -0.35 6.19
C PRO A 4 -29.53 -0.12 6.43
N LYS A 5 -28.71 -0.87 5.69
CA LYS A 5 -27.27 -0.74 5.70
C LYS A 5 -26.95 0.70 5.27
N ALA A 6 -26.31 1.48 6.13
CA ALA A 6 -25.89 2.84 5.79
C ALA A 6 -25.19 2.82 4.43
N PRO A 7 -25.44 3.82 3.55
CA PRO A 7 -24.79 3.88 2.26
C PRO A 7 -23.28 3.82 2.46
N SER A 8 -22.63 2.98 1.67
CA SER A 8 -21.17 2.83 1.71
C SER A 8 -20.56 4.16 1.29
N GLN A 9 -19.73 4.76 2.13
CA GLN A 9 -18.95 5.97 1.83
C GLN A 9 -17.72 5.59 1.02
N ILE A 10 -17.19 6.54 0.26
CA ILE A 10 -15.90 6.42 -0.41
C ILE A 10 -14.88 7.17 0.43
N TYR A 11 -13.80 6.50 0.78
CA TYR A 11 -12.65 7.10 1.44
C TYR A 11 -11.59 7.45 0.41
N GLN A 12 -11.16 8.71 0.39
CA GLN A 12 -9.98 9.14 -0.33
C GLN A 12 -8.79 9.04 0.60
N LEU A 13 -7.87 8.14 0.25
CA LEU A 13 -6.65 7.91 1.01
C LEU A 13 -5.46 8.48 0.27
N LYS A 14 -4.55 9.15 1.00
CA LYS A 14 -3.20 9.43 0.54
C LYS A 14 -2.24 8.48 1.25
N ILE A 15 -1.43 7.79 0.48
CA ILE A 15 -0.40 6.87 0.94
C ILE A 15 0.95 7.48 0.59
N THR A 16 1.81 7.70 1.57
CA THR A 16 3.15 8.27 1.37
C THR A 16 4.19 7.33 1.95
N LEU A 17 5.13 6.88 1.15
CA LEU A 17 6.28 6.11 1.60
C LEU A 17 7.20 7.02 2.42
N THR A 18 7.46 6.64 3.69
CA THR A 18 8.26 7.45 4.60
C THR A 18 9.76 7.27 4.36
N GLY A 19 10.54 8.28 4.73
CA GLY A 19 12.01 8.22 4.63
C GLY A 19 12.56 8.52 3.24
N ILE A 20 11.73 8.73 2.21
CA ILE A 20 12.18 8.98 0.83
C ILE A 20 11.89 10.42 0.40
N ALA A 21 12.89 11.07 -0.18
CA ALA A 21 12.79 12.42 -0.75
C ALA A 21 13.36 12.46 -2.19
N PRO A 22 12.65 13.09 -3.16
CA PRO A 22 11.26 13.55 -3.10
C PRO A 22 10.27 12.43 -2.78
N PRO A 23 9.06 12.73 -2.26
CA PRO A 23 8.15 11.71 -1.77
C PRO A 23 7.63 10.78 -2.87
N ILE A 24 7.57 9.51 -2.58
CA ILE A 24 6.82 8.51 -3.34
C ILE A 24 5.44 8.41 -2.70
N TRP A 25 4.38 8.71 -3.45
CA TRP A 25 3.04 8.73 -2.89
C TRP A 25 1.96 8.28 -3.89
N ARG A 26 0.81 7.88 -3.35
CA ARG A 26 -0.38 7.47 -4.10
C ARG A 26 -1.62 8.09 -3.47
N ARG A 27 -2.63 8.43 -4.30
CA ARG A 27 -3.97 8.81 -3.85
C ARG A 27 -4.97 7.86 -4.46
N ILE A 28 -5.80 7.23 -3.61
CA ILE A 28 -6.75 6.23 -4.05
C ILE A 28 -8.14 6.47 -3.45
N HIS A 29 -9.16 6.04 -4.17
CA HIS A 29 -10.50 5.86 -3.63
C HIS A 29 -10.73 4.40 -3.28
N VAL A 30 -11.29 4.16 -2.09
CA VAL A 30 -11.69 2.82 -1.63
C VAL A 30 -13.07 2.89 -0.97
N PRO A 31 -13.87 1.81 -0.99
CA PRO A 31 -15.09 1.76 -0.17
C PRO A 31 -14.71 1.84 1.32
N SER A 32 -15.42 2.63 2.12
CA SER A 32 -15.19 2.67 3.59
C SER A 32 -15.38 1.30 4.25
N SER A 33 -16.16 0.42 3.63
CA SER A 33 -16.40 -0.96 4.05
C SER A 33 -15.33 -1.96 3.59
N ILE A 34 -14.25 -1.51 2.96
CA ILE A 34 -13.14 -2.41 2.59
C ILE A 34 -12.51 -3.02 3.83
N LYS A 35 -12.18 -4.30 3.78
CA LYS A 35 -11.42 -4.97 4.84
C LYS A 35 -9.94 -4.61 4.73
N LEU A 36 -9.21 -4.60 5.84
CA LEU A 36 -7.78 -4.26 5.82
C LEU A 36 -6.96 -5.21 4.94
N CYS A 37 -7.26 -6.50 4.89
CA CYS A 37 -6.62 -7.43 3.95
C CYS A 37 -6.83 -7.02 2.48
N CYS A 38 -8.02 -6.55 2.11
CA CYS A 38 -8.27 -6.06 0.76
C CYS A 38 -7.59 -4.70 0.51
N LEU A 39 -7.48 -3.86 1.55
CA LEU A 39 -6.70 -2.63 1.47
C LEU A 39 -5.22 -2.94 1.22
N HIS A 40 -4.64 -3.89 1.96
CA HIS A 40 -3.29 -4.37 1.71
C HIS A 40 -3.08 -4.76 0.23
N SER A 41 -3.97 -5.59 -0.33
CA SER A 41 -3.88 -5.96 -1.75
C SER A 41 -3.97 -4.75 -2.70
N ALA A 42 -4.76 -3.73 -2.35
CA ALA A 42 -4.79 -2.50 -3.13
C ALA A 42 -3.47 -1.73 -3.01
N LEU A 43 -2.88 -1.66 -1.81
CA LEU A 43 -1.59 -1.01 -1.57
C LEU A 43 -0.47 -1.70 -2.34
N GLN A 44 -0.41 -3.03 -2.36
CA GLN A 44 0.55 -3.79 -3.16
C GLN A 44 0.47 -3.42 -4.65
N VAL A 45 -0.74 -3.34 -5.20
CA VAL A 45 -0.92 -2.97 -6.61
C VAL A 45 -0.50 -1.53 -6.89
N VAL A 46 -0.88 -0.57 -6.03
CA VAL A 46 -0.57 0.85 -6.30
C VAL A 46 0.89 1.19 -6.02
N MET A 47 1.54 0.43 -5.15
CA MET A 47 2.98 0.55 -4.94
C MET A 47 3.77 -0.22 -6.02
N GLY A 48 3.25 -1.31 -6.53
CA GLY A 48 3.87 -2.12 -7.58
C GLY A 48 4.63 -3.32 -7.05
N TRP A 49 4.39 -3.71 -5.81
CA TRP A 49 4.96 -4.87 -5.14
C TRP A 49 4.18 -6.16 -5.42
N THR A 50 4.74 -7.29 -5.00
CA THR A 50 4.29 -8.63 -5.38
C THR A 50 3.71 -9.45 -4.23
N ASP A 51 3.52 -8.83 -3.04
CA ASP A 51 2.99 -9.49 -1.84
C ASP A 51 3.89 -10.67 -1.38
N SER A 52 5.21 -10.45 -1.42
CA SER A 52 6.22 -11.48 -1.11
C SER A 52 6.63 -11.50 0.37
N HIS A 53 6.30 -10.46 1.13
CA HIS A 53 6.74 -10.25 2.51
C HIS A 53 5.57 -10.02 3.48
N LEU A 54 5.88 -10.10 4.77
CA LEU A 54 4.93 -9.85 5.85
C LEU A 54 4.60 -8.36 5.95
N TYR A 55 3.43 -8.07 6.52
CA TYR A 55 2.96 -6.71 6.70
C TYR A 55 2.08 -6.55 7.94
N LYS A 56 1.89 -5.31 8.37
CA LYS A 56 0.91 -4.94 9.37
C LYS A 56 0.37 -3.52 9.14
N PHE A 57 -0.79 -3.25 9.70
CA PHE A 57 -1.30 -1.91 9.92
C PHE A 57 -1.17 -1.55 11.40
N GLU A 58 -0.92 -0.28 11.70
CA GLU A 58 -0.80 0.22 13.06
C GLU A 58 -1.51 1.56 13.22
N LYS A 59 -2.29 1.70 14.28
CA LYS A 59 -2.91 2.97 14.70
C LYS A 59 -3.18 2.94 16.20
N ASP A 60 -2.80 4.02 16.90
CA ASP A 60 -3.07 4.22 18.34
C ASP A 60 -2.64 3.01 19.19
N GLY A 61 -1.47 2.44 18.90
CA GLY A 61 -0.91 1.29 19.62
C GLY A 61 -1.60 -0.04 19.35
N LYS A 62 -2.52 -0.10 18.39
CA LYS A 62 -3.17 -1.34 17.92
C LYS A 62 -2.59 -1.76 16.59
N ASN A 63 -2.40 -3.06 16.43
CA ASN A 63 -1.88 -3.65 15.20
C ASN A 63 -2.91 -4.58 14.56
N TRP A 64 -2.94 -4.61 13.23
CA TRP A 64 -3.75 -5.53 12.43
C TRP A 64 -2.87 -6.20 11.38
N GLY A 65 -3.08 -7.48 11.21
CA GLY A 65 -2.36 -8.31 10.26
C GLY A 65 -2.94 -9.72 10.27
N VAL A 66 -2.13 -10.69 9.87
CA VAL A 66 -2.46 -12.11 9.91
C VAL A 66 -1.94 -12.69 11.23
N PRO A 67 -2.81 -12.98 12.23
CA PRO A 67 -2.35 -13.41 13.56
C PRO A 67 -1.48 -14.67 13.51
N GLU A 68 -1.73 -15.56 12.57
CA GLU A 68 -1.00 -16.81 12.38
C GLU A 68 0.48 -16.59 11.99
N TRP A 69 0.87 -15.37 11.59
CA TRP A 69 2.23 -14.97 11.26
C TRP A 69 2.98 -14.32 12.43
N ASP A 70 2.29 -14.08 13.55
CA ASP A 70 2.87 -13.50 14.77
C ASP A 70 3.26 -14.62 15.75
N GLU A 71 4.28 -15.42 15.39
CA GLU A 71 4.67 -16.65 16.09
C GLU A 71 4.91 -16.49 17.60
N PHE A 72 5.18 -15.28 18.07
CA PHE A 72 5.52 -14.98 19.47
C PHE A 72 4.61 -13.91 20.09
N ASP A 73 3.44 -13.65 19.50
CA ASP A 73 2.54 -12.54 19.90
C ASP A 73 3.27 -11.18 20.04
N LYS A 74 4.36 -11.02 19.28
CA LYS A 74 5.23 -9.84 19.32
C LYS A 74 4.49 -8.55 19.01
N PHE A 75 3.53 -8.62 18.08
CA PHE A 75 2.76 -7.48 17.61
C PHE A 75 1.33 -7.46 18.15
N ASN A 76 0.86 -8.53 18.78
CA ASN A 76 -0.53 -8.68 19.24
C ASN A 76 -1.53 -8.35 18.11
N LEU A 77 -1.42 -9.07 16.99
CA LEU A 77 -2.14 -8.78 15.76
C LEU A 77 -3.65 -9.08 15.88
N THR A 78 -4.46 -8.07 15.64
CA THR A 78 -5.90 -8.25 15.38
C THR A 78 -6.11 -8.70 13.93
N ASN A 79 -6.99 -9.66 13.70
CA ASN A 79 -7.24 -10.22 12.38
C ASN A 79 -7.79 -9.16 11.40
N GLU A 80 -7.01 -8.79 10.42
CA GLU A 80 -7.30 -7.81 9.37
C GLU A 80 -8.45 -8.23 8.46
N SER A 81 -8.60 -9.54 8.20
CA SER A 81 -9.66 -10.06 7.33
C SER A 81 -11.06 -9.93 7.93
N LYS A 82 -11.14 -9.62 9.22
CA LYS A 82 -12.37 -9.35 9.97
C LYS A 82 -12.56 -7.86 10.27
N THR A 83 -11.57 -7.01 9.97
CA THR A 83 -11.56 -5.59 10.33
C THR A 83 -11.88 -4.73 9.10
N LEU A 84 -12.91 -3.89 9.22
CA LEU A 84 -13.26 -2.91 8.18
C LEU A 84 -12.47 -1.62 8.39
N LEU A 85 -12.06 -0.97 7.30
CA LEU A 85 -11.34 0.31 7.33
C LEU A 85 -12.10 1.38 8.14
N ALA A 86 -13.42 1.49 7.97
CA ALA A 86 -14.26 2.44 8.72
C ALA A 86 -14.31 2.18 10.24
N LYS A 87 -13.79 1.05 10.73
CA LYS A 87 -13.64 0.81 12.19
C LYS A 87 -12.32 1.37 12.71
N VAL A 88 -11.35 1.54 11.83
CA VAL A 88 -10.00 2.03 12.14
C VAL A 88 -9.87 3.53 11.88
N MET A 89 -10.37 3.99 10.75
CA MET A 89 -10.34 5.40 10.35
C MET A 89 -11.79 5.94 10.28
N LYS A 90 -12.10 7.00 11.00
CA LYS A 90 -13.49 7.46 11.22
C LYS A 90 -13.73 8.88 10.74
N SER A 91 -12.69 9.69 10.69
CA SER A 91 -12.76 11.12 10.40
C SER A 91 -11.68 11.54 9.40
N GLU A 92 -11.97 12.54 8.60
CA GLU A 92 -10.95 13.17 7.78
C GLU A 92 -9.80 13.67 8.66
N GLY A 93 -8.57 13.47 8.20
CA GLY A 93 -7.34 13.67 8.97
C GLY A 93 -6.87 12.48 9.79
N ASP A 94 -7.69 11.43 9.96
CA ASP A 94 -7.23 10.18 10.57
C ASP A 94 -6.08 9.59 9.77
N SER A 95 -5.07 9.07 10.47
CA SER A 95 -3.94 8.39 9.86
C SER A 95 -3.67 7.05 10.51
N MET A 96 -3.03 6.16 9.77
CA MET A 96 -2.47 4.90 10.25
C MET A 96 -1.17 4.60 9.50
N THR A 97 -0.30 3.82 10.10
CA THR A 97 0.90 3.31 9.43
C THR A 97 0.59 1.96 8.77
N TYR A 98 1.03 1.79 7.54
CA TYR A 98 1.13 0.49 6.88
C TYR A 98 2.61 0.16 6.74
N GLN A 99 3.05 -0.95 7.35
CA GLN A 99 4.40 -1.47 7.28
C GLN A 99 4.40 -2.73 6.43
N TYR A 100 5.23 -2.76 5.41
CA TYR A 100 5.44 -3.90 4.50
C TYR A 100 6.90 -4.28 4.51
N ASP A 101 7.18 -5.57 4.49
CA ASP A 101 8.50 -6.15 4.62
C ASP A 101 9.22 -5.70 5.90
N PHE A 102 9.24 -6.58 6.91
CA PHE A 102 9.88 -6.24 8.20
C PHE A 102 11.41 -6.23 8.13
N GLY A 103 12.01 -6.76 7.04
CA GLY A 103 13.43 -6.66 6.75
C GLY A 103 13.81 -5.30 6.21
N ASP A 104 13.17 -4.87 5.12
CA ASP A 104 13.38 -3.57 4.47
C ASP A 104 12.67 -2.42 5.20
N ASP A 105 11.71 -2.73 6.07
CA ASP A 105 10.95 -1.78 6.91
C ASP A 105 10.22 -0.68 6.11
N TRP A 106 9.57 -1.04 5.03
CA TRP A 106 8.81 -0.08 4.21
C TRP A 106 7.58 0.44 4.95
N ARG A 107 7.71 1.62 5.56
CA ARG A 107 6.63 2.30 6.28
C ARG A 107 5.92 3.31 5.39
N HIS A 108 4.60 3.31 5.49
CA HIS A 108 3.75 4.24 4.75
C HIS A 108 2.82 4.96 5.71
N ASP A 109 2.75 6.27 5.58
CA ASP A 109 1.66 7.05 6.17
C ASP A 109 0.42 6.93 5.27
N VAL A 110 -0.65 6.40 5.83
CA VAL A 110 -1.96 6.29 5.17
C VAL A 110 -2.90 7.28 5.83
N VAL A 111 -3.24 8.35 5.13
CA VAL A 111 -4.09 9.44 5.63
C VAL A 111 -5.45 9.41 4.95
N LEU A 112 -6.52 9.49 5.73
CA LEU A 112 -7.89 9.70 5.22
C LEU A 112 -8.08 11.18 4.90
N GLU A 113 -7.92 11.56 3.63
CA GLU A 113 -8.03 12.95 3.19
C GLU A 113 -9.49 13.42 3.12
N ASN A 114 -10.39 12.58 2.57
CA ASN A 114 -11.80 12.94 2.39
C ASN A 114 -12.73 11.75 2.58
N ILE A 115 -13.93 12.02 3.07
CA ILE A 115 -15.04 11.09 3.15
C ILE A 115 -16.13 11.56 2.18
N LEU A 116 -16.31 10.83 1.09
CA LEU A 116 -17.22 11.18 0.02
C LEU A 116 -18.50 10.32 0.06
N PRO A 117 -19.67 10.90 -0.28
CA PRO A 117 -20.87 10.11 -0.44
C PRO A 117 -20.70 9.13 -1.63
N ALA A 118 -21.15 7.90 -1.47
CA ALA A 118 -21.21 6.97 -2.59
C ALA A 118 -22.50 7.23 -3.37
N GLU A 119 -22.44 8.04 -4.39
CA GLU A 119 -23.56 8.22 -5.35
C GLU A 119 -23.80 6.93 -6.13
N SER A 120 -22.75 6.16 -6.37
CA SER A 120 -22.79 4.78 -6.87
C SER A 120 -21.78 3.91 -6.11
N ALA A 121 -22.10 2.62 -5.93
CA ALA A 121 -21.18 1.71 -5.25
C ALA A 121 -19.85 1.61 -6.02
N LEU A 122 -18.76 1.97 -5.37
CA LEU A 122 -17.43 1.76 -5.90
C LEU A 122 -17.15 0.25 -5.99
N LYS A 123 -16.99 -0.27 -7.20
CA LYS A 123 -16.83 -1.72 -7.44
C LYS A 123 -15.46 -2.25 -7.04
N HIS A 124 -14.45 -1.42 -7.11
CA HIS A 124 -13.05 -1.73 -6.81
C HIS A 124 -12.31 -0.44 -6.43
N PRO A 125 -11.16 -0.53 -5.74
CA PRO A 125 -10.28 0.62 -5.54
C PRO A 125 -9.91 1.31 -6.87
N VAL A 126 -9.75 2.63 -6.82
CA VAL A 126 -9.36 3.44 -7.99
C VAL A 126 -8.16 4.29 -7.61
N CYS A 127 -7.10 4.25 -8.41
CA CYS A 127 -5.97 5.15 -8.26
C CYS A 127 -6.26 6.47 -8.99
N LEU A 128 -6.11 7.59 -8.28
CA LEU A 128 -6.41 8.93 -8.79
C LEU A 128 -5.16 9.68 -9.21
N ALA A 129 -4.09 9.55 -8.42
CA ALA A 129 -2.84 10.26 -8.61
C ALA A 129 -1.70 9.55 -7.88
N GLY A 130 -0.48 9.92 -8.21
CA GLY A 130 0.73 9.46 -7.55
C GLY A 130 1.95 10.01 -8.24
N GLU A 131 3.07 9.90 -7.57
CA GLU A 131 4.37 10.31 -8.10
C GLU A 131 5.42 9.25 -7.79
N ARG A 132 6.38 9.14 -8.68
CA ARG A 132 7.55 8.29 -8.65
C ARG A 132 7.26 6.79 -8.59
N ARG A 133 8.17 6.02 -9.12
CA ARG A 133 8.15 4.56 -9.01
C ARG A 133 8.53 4.12 -7.60
N CYS A 134 7.92 3.05 -7.13
CA CYS A 134 8.27 2.44 -5.86
C CYS A 134 9.64 1.76 -5.93
N PRO A 135 10.35 1.65 -4.78
CA PRO A 135 11.54 0.83 -4.67
C PRO A 135 11.29 -0.61 -5.18
N PRO A 136 12.26 -1.25 -5.81
CA PRO A 136 12.21 -2.69 -6.06
C PRO A 136 12.05 -3.49 -4.77
N GLU A 137 11.48 -4.70 -4.85
CA GLU A 137 11.52 -5.66 -3.74
C GLU A 137 12.99 -5.99 -3.37
N ASP A 138 13.25 -6.23 -2.11
CA ASP A 138 14.55 -6.67 -1.57
C ASP A 138 15.73 -5.71 -1.86
N VAL A 139 15.46 -4.42 -2.02
CA VAL A 139 16.50 -3.42 -2.31
C VAL A 139 17.31 -3.01 -1.08
N GLY A 140 16.87 -3.38 0.13
CA GLY A 140 17.56 -3.10 1.40
C GLY A 140 17.06 -1.84 2.11
N GLY A 141 15.76 -1.57 2.02
CA GLY A 141 15.11 -0.46 2.71
C GLY A 141 15.50 0.90 2.14
N VAL A 142 15.34 1.96 2.96
CA VAL A 142 15.60 3.35 2.53
C VAL A 142 17.04 3.53 2.06
N ASP A 143 18.00 3.09 2.85
CA ASP A 143 19.43 3.26 2.56
C ASP A 143 19.82 2.47 1.29
N GLY A 144 19.33 1.23 1.16
CA GLY A 144 19.56 0.42 -0.05
C GLY A 144 18.93 1.03 -1.30
N TYR A 145 17.75 1.66 -1.16
CA TYR A 145 17.13 2.36 -2.27
C TYR A 145 17.89 3.62 -2.70
N GLU A 146 18.43 4.39 -1.75
CA GLU A 146 19.28 5.54 -2.06
C GLU A 146 20.53 5.10 -2.83
N ALA A 147 21.25 4.07 -2.33
CA ALA A 147 22.39 3.50 -3.04
C ALA A 147 22.02 2.95 -4.43
N PHE A 148 20.87 2.28 -4.54
CA PHE A 148 20.35 1.81 -5.82
C PHE A 148 20.14 2.98 -6.82
N LEU A 149 19.56 4.10 -6.37
CA LEU A 149 19.34 5.26 -7.24
C LEU A 149 20.64 5.91 -7.71
N GLU A 150 21.67 5.98 -6.84
CA GLU A 150 22.99 6.49 -7.22
C GLU A 150 23.57 5.67 -8.38
N VAL A 151 23.49 4.35 -8.30
CA VAL A 151 24.05 3.47 -9.34
C VAL A 151 23.20 3.47 -10.60
N ILE A 152 21.87 3.30 -10.48
CA ILE A 152 20.99 3.06 -11.65
C ILE A 152 20.86 4.30 -12.55
N PHE A 153 21.14 5.49 -12.03
CA PHE A 153 21.14 6.74 -12.80
C PHE A 153 22.54 7.20 -13.25
N ASP A 154 23.61 6.49 -12.91
CA ASP A 154 24.95 6.74 -13.41
C ASP A 154 25.45 5.61 -14.33
N PRO A 155 25.29 5.70 -15.66
CA PRO A 155 25.77 4.67 -16.59
C PRO A 155 27.29 4.44 -16.57
N LYS A 156 28.06 5.30 -15.88
CA LYS A 156 29.51 5.14 -15.72
C LYS A 156 29.90 4.46 -14.42
N HIS A 157 28.94 4.23 -13.52
CA HIS A 157 29.21 3.55 -12.26
C HIS A 157 29.66 2.11 -12.53
N GLU A 158 30.67 1.64 -11.77
CA GLU A 158 31.26 0.31 -11.97
C GLU A 158 30.24 -0.85 -11.82
N GLU A 159 29.23 -0.67 -10.97
CA GLU A 159 28.16 -1.65 -10.72
C GLU A 159 26.91 -1.47 -11.61
N TYR A 160 26.88 -0.46 -12.50
CA TYR A 160 25.70 -0.11 -13.29
C TYR A 160 25.07 -1.31 -14.00
N GLU A 161 25.86 -2.03 -14.77
CA GLU A 161 25.39 -3.20 -15.54
C GLU A 161 24.84 -4.32 -14.64
N GLN A 162 25.42 -4.49 -13.45
CA GLN A 162 24.95 -5.48 -12.47
C GLN A 162 23.61 -5.07 -11.92
N VAL A 163 23.46 -3.80 -11.50
CA VAL A 163 22.23 -3.26 -10.90
C VAL A 163 21.10 -3.22 -11.93
N VAL A 164 21.37 -2.83 -13.19
CA VAL A 164 20.37 -2.90 -14.27
C VAL A 164 19.86 -4.33 -14.48
N ARG A 165 20.75 -5.34 -14.49
CA ARG A 165 20.33 -6.75 -14.61
C ARG A 165 19.50 -7.21 -13.42
N TRP A 166 19.92 -6.84 -12.20
CA TRP A 166 19.18 -7.17 -10.97
C TRP A 166 17.78 -6.54 -10.96
N ALA A 167 17.65 -5.28 -11.38
CA ALA A 167 16.37 -4.57 -11.47
C ALA A 167 15.46 -5.05 -12.61
N GLY A 168 15.91 -6.00 -13.42
CA GLY A 168 15.17 -6.53 -14.56
C GLY A 168 15.12 -5.58 -15.78
N GLY A 169 16.03 -4.62 -15.87
CA GLY A 169 16.14 -3.65 -16.95
C GLY A 169 16.32 -2.21 -16.46
N HIS A 170 16.16 -1.26 -17.37
CA HIS A 170 16.26 0.16 -17.02
C HIS A 170 15.16 0.57 -16.04
N PHE A 171 15.56 1.25 -14.99
CA PHE A 171 14.64 1.83 -14.02
C PHE A 171 14.20 3.21 -14.48
N VAL A 172 12.90 3.42 -14.59
CA VAL A 172 12.28 4.72 -14.89
C VAL A 172 11.49 5.15 -13.66
N ASP A 173 11.86 6.30 -13.10
CA ASP A 173 11.22 6.82 -11.86
C ASP A 173 9.90 7.55 -12.18
N GLU A 174 9.01 6.86 -12.89
CA GLU A 174 7.70 7.38 -13.30
C GLU A 174 6.56 6.52 -12.73
N PHE A 175 5.43 7.17 -12.49
CA PHE A 175 4.21 6.52 -12.02
C PHE A 175 3.09 6.64 -13.06
N ASP A 176 2.63 5.50 -13.58
CA ASP A 176 1.52 5.44 -14.53
C ASP A 176 0.18 5.13 -13.84
N VAL A 177 -0.57 6.19 -13.52
CA VAL A 177 -1.91 6.12 -12.90
C VAL A 177 -2.87 5.25 -13.71
N LYS A 178 -2.84 5.33 -15.06
CA LYS A 178 -3.77 4.58 -15.93
C LYS A 178 -3.46 3.09 -15.88
N ALA A 179 -2.18 2.71 -15.97
CA ALA A 179 -1.76 1.33 -15.89
C ALA A 179 -2.14 0.72 -14.54
N VAL A 180 -1.91 1.43 -13.44
CA VAL A 180 -2.24 0.99 -12.07
C VAL A 180 -3.76 0.88 -11.88
N SER A 181 -4.53 1.88 -12.28
CA SER A 181 -6.02 1.80 -12.23
C SER A 181 -6.55 0.63 -13.06
N GLY A 182 -5.93 0.38 -14.22
CA GLY A 182 -6.25 -0.79 -15.04
C GLY A 182 -5.94 -2.13 -14.35
N LYS A 183 -4.86 -2.21 -13.56
CA LYS A 183 -4.57 -3.40 -12.73
C LYS A 183 -5.63 -3.59 -11.65
N LEU A 184 -5.96 -2.52 -10.89
CA LEU A 184 -6.98 -2.54 -9.83
C LEU A 184 -8.34 -3.01 -10.37
N SER A 185 -8.77 -2.52 -11.52
CA SER A 185 -10.07 -2.87 -12.12
C SER A 185 -10.17 -4.33 -12.57
N ARG A 186 -9.06 -4.97 -12.89
CA ARG A 186 -9.00 -6.39 -13.30
C ARG A 186 -8.93 -7.37 -12.14
N MET A 187 -8.62 -6.90 -10.92
CA MET A 187 -8.63 -7.77 -9.74
C MET A 187 -10.07 -8.14 -9.36
N ARG A 188 -10.23 -9.37 -8.85
CA ARG A 188 -11.52 -9.79 -8.27
C ARG A 188 -11.64 -9.23 -6.86
N TRP A 189 -12.61 -8.36 -6.65
CA TRP A 189 -12.89 -7.77 -5.34
C TRP A 189 -14.15 -8.39 -4.71
N PRO A 190 -14.17 -8.67 -3.40
CA PRO A 190 -13.03 -8.64 -2.48
C PRO A 190 -11.98 -9.70 -2.84
N VAL A 191 -10.73 -9.35 -2.65
CA VAL A 191 -9.61 -10.28 -2.87
C VAL A 191 -9.74 -11.45 -1.90
N ARG A 192 -9.61 -12.67 -2.40
CA ARG A 192 -9.55 -13.87 -1.56
C ARG A 192 -8.07 -14.17 -1.34
N HIS A 193 -7.56 -13.92 -0.14
CA HIS A 193 -6.23 -14.39 0.23
C HIS A 193 -6.24 -15.92 0.20
N ARG A 194 -5.31 -16.50 -0.54
CA ARG A 194 -5.05 -17.96 -0.44
C ARG A 194 -4.47 -18.21 0.96
N ARG A 195 -5.10 -19.13 1.66
CA ARG A 195 -4.57 -19.64 2.93
C ARG A 195 -3.33 -20.46 2.68
#